data_acccc34d8d6076091dba9fbda37574f2
#
_entry.id   acccc34d8d6076091dba9fbda37574f2
#
_cell.length_a   1.000
_cell.length_b   1.000
_cell.length_c   1.000
_cell.angle_alpha   90.00
_cell.angle_beta   90.00
_cell.angle_gamma   90.00
#
_symmetry.space_group_name_H-M   'P 1'
#
loop_
_entity.id
_entity.type
_entity.pdbx_description
1 polymer ?
#
loop_
_entity_poly.entity_id
_entity_poly.type
_entity_poly.pdbx_seq_one_letter_code
_entity_poly.pdbx_strand_id
1 'polypeptide(L)'
;PAFKDKMIRFVRASMKGWKYAEANPDEAAAIVLDNDETGAQTEKHQKRMMGEIAKLTAGSNGKLDPADYNRTVSTLLAGGSDPVISKPPNGAWTHEITDAALD
;
A
#
# COMPACT_ATOMS: atom_id res chain seq x y z
N PRO A 1 1.23 -22.07 -9.08
CA PRO A 1 -0.22 -22.09 -8.80
C PRO A 1 -0.53 -21.95 -7.32
N ALA A 2 0.10 -22.76 -6.46
CA ALA A 2 -0.14 -22.69 -5.01
C ALA A 2 0.30 -21.35 -4.42
N PHE A 3 1.42 -20.80 -4.86
CA PHE A 3 1.90 -19.50 -4.42
C PHE A 3 0.96 -18.39 -4.88
N LYS A 4 0.50 -18.45 -6.12
CA LYS A 4 -0.45 -17.47 -6.64
C LYS A 4 -1.74 -17.43 -5.81
N ASP A 5 -2.29 -18.60 -5.48
CA ASP A 5 -3.48 -18.70 -4.64
C ASP A 5 -3.26 -18.08 -3.26
N LYS A 6 -2.12 -18.35 -2.65
CA LYS A 6 -1.76 -17.74 -1.35
C LYS A 6 -1.70 -16.23 -1.45
N MET A 7 -1.10 -15.69 -2.51
CA MET A 7 -1.01 -14.25 -2.70
C MET A 7 -2.37 -13.60 -2.92
N ILE A 8 -3.25 -14.25 -3.67
CA ILE A 8 -4.62 -13.76 -3.87
C ILE A 8 -5.34 -13.66 -2.53
N ARG A 9 -5.26 -14.71 -1.71
CA ARG A 9 -5.89 -14.70 -0.39
C ARG A 9 -5.28 -13.66 0.54
N PHE A 10 -3.96 -13.50 0.50
CA PHE A 10 -3.25 -12.52 1.31
C PHE A 10 -3.66 -11.09 0.93
N VAL A 11 -3.68 -10.76 -0.35
CA VAL A 11 -4.07 -9.43 -0.83
C VAL A 11 -5.53 -9.14 -0.49
N ARG A 12 -6.41 -10.12 -0.67
CA ARG A 12 -7.83 -9.96 -0.32
C ARG A 12 -8.02 -9.65 1.16
N ALA A 13 -7.35 -10.41 2.03
CA ALA A 13 -7.42 -10.19 3.47
C ALA A 13 -6.82 -8.83 3.87
N SER A 14 -5.70 -8.46 3.26
CA SER A 14 -5.03 -7.18 3.54
C SER A 14 -5.91 -6.01 3.16
N MET A 15 -6.57 -6.05 1.99
CA MET A 15 -7.48 -4.97 1.58
C MET A 15 -8.71 -4.88 2.49
N LYS A 16 -9.22 -6.03 2.93
CA LYS A 16 -10.31 -6.04 3.91
C LYS A 16 -9.90 -5.35 5.21
N GLY A 17 -8.68 -5.62 5.67
CA GLY A 17 -8.12 -4.97 6.85
C GLY A 17 -7.93 -3.46 6.65
N TRP A 18 -7.44 -3.02 5.50
CA TRP A 18 -7.29 -1.60 5.19
C TRP A 18 -8.65 -0.88 5.16
N LYS A 19 -9.67 -1.48 4.57
CA LYS A 19 -11.02 -0.91 4.56
C LYS A 19 -11.59 -0.81 5.97
N TYR A 20 -11.34 -1.80 6.80
CA TYR A 20 -11.73 -1.75 8.20
C TYR A 20 -11.03 -0.60 8.93
N ALA A 21 -9.72 -0.42 8.70
CA ALA A 21 -8.95 0.65 9.32
C ALA A 21 -9.45 2.04 8.92
N GLU A 22 -9.80 2.22 7.65
CA GLU A 22 -10.39 3.49 7.17
C GLU A 22 -11.69 3.82 7.89
N ALA A 23 -12.54 2.80 8.10
CA ALA A 23 -13.84 2.97 8.76
C ALA A 23 -13.74 3.06 10.29
N ASN A 24 -12.69 2.52 10.89
CA ASN A 24 -12.50 2.43 12.34
C ASN A 24 -11.08 2.85 12.74
N PRO A 25 -10.68 4.10 12.49
CA PRO A 25 -9.28 4.51 12.64
C PRO A 25 -8.75 4.42 14.08
N ASP A 26 -9.55 4.74 15.08
CA ASP A 26 -9.12 4.69 16.47
C ASP A 26 -8.88 3.25 16.93
N GLU A 27 -9.77 2.34 16.56
CA GLU A 27 -9.65 0.93 16.89
C GLU A 27 -8.44 0.31 16.15
N ALA A 28 -8.24 0.68 14.88
CA ALA A 28 -7.09 0.20 14.12
C ALA A 28 -5.78 0.69 14.74
N ALA A 29 -5.72 1.93 15.18
CA ALA A 29 -4.54 2.45 15.88
C ALA A 29 -4.26 1.67 17.17
N ALA A 30 -5.30 1.34 17.94
CA ALA A 30 -5.16 0.54 19.15
C ALA A 30 -4.63 -0.86 18.85
N ILE A 31 -5.10 -1.50 17.79
CA ILE A 31 -4.62 -2.82 17.37
C ILE A 31 -3.13 -2.78 17.02
N VAL A 32 -2.70 -1.74 16.29
CA VAL A 32 -1.29 -1.57 15.93
C VAL A 32 -0.44 -1.41 17.19
N LEU A 33 -0.89 -0.61 18.16
CA LEU A 33 -0.16 -0.42 19.41
C LEU A 33 -0.05 -1.71 20.21
N ASP A 34 -1.13 -2.50 20.25
CA ASP A 34 -1.14 -3.79 20.94
C ASP A 34 -0.15 -4.79 20.34
N ASN A 35 0.14 -4.65 19.06
CA ASN A 35 1.10 -5.51 18.35
C ASN A 35 2.51 -4.93 18.27
N ASP A 36 2.74 -3.74 18.84
CA ASP A 36 4.08 -3.12 18.85
C ASP A 36 4.91 -3.65 20.00
N GLU A 37 5.72 -4.64 19.73
CA GLU A 37 6.62 -5.26 20.72
C GLU A 37 7.77 -4.35 21.13
N THR A 38 8.06 -3.32 20.33
CA THR A 38 9.18 -2.41 20.59
C THR A 38 8.83 -1.30 21.57
N GLY A 39 7.56 -0.99 21.74
CA GLY A 39 7.10 0.16 22.52
C GLY A 39 7.47 1.51 21.93
N ALA A 40 7.94 1.54 20.69
CA ALA A 40 8.40 2.77 20.04
C ALA A 40 7.27 3.65 19.53
N GLN A 41 6.08 3.08 19.34
CA GLN A 41 4.92 3.80 18.81
C GLN A 41 4.10 4.40 19.95
N THR A 42 3.50 5.57 19.71
CA THR A 42 2.61 6.22 20.67
C THR A 42 1.19 6.26 20.10
N GLU A 43 0.19 6.28 20.99
CA GLU A 43 -1.22 6.38 20.59
C GLU A 43 -1.46 7.64 19.76
N LYS A 44 -0.93 8.77 20.19
CA LYS A 44 -1.07 10.04 19.47
C LYS A 44 -0.53 9.96 18.06
N HIS A 45 0.67 9.40 17.89
CA HIS A 45 1.30 9.24 16.60
C HIS A 45 0.49 8.30 15.67
N GLN A 46 0.08 7.15 16.20
CA GLN A 46 -0.67 6.17 15.41
C GLN A 46 -2.03 6.71 14.96
N LYS A 47 -2.75 7.40 15.83
CA LYS A 47 -4.02 8.04 15.45
C LYS A 47 -3.81 9.09 14.37
N ARG A 48 -2.76 9.92 14.50
CA ARG A 48 -2.41 10.91 13.48
C ARG A 48 -2.10 10.24 12.15
N MET A 49 -1.27 9.20 12.17
CA MET A 49 -0.90 8.48 10.95
C MET A 49 -2.10 7.80 10.31
N MET A 50 -2.98 7.18 11.08
CA MET A 50 -4.21 6.60 10.53
C MET A 50 -5.04 7.64 9.77
N GLY A 51 -5.20 8.82 10.34
CA GLY A 51 -5.95 9.90 9.71
C GLY A 51 -5.30 10.40 8.43
N GLU A 52 -3.99 10.59 8.42
CA GLU A 52 -3.27 11.07 7.25
C GLU A 52 -3.21 10.04 6.12
N ILE A 53 -2.97 8.77 6.46
CA ILE A 53 -2.94 7.69 5.47
C ILE A 53 -4.34 7.48 4.86
N ALA A 54 -5.40 7.58 5.67
CA ALA A 54 -6.77 7.44 5.17
C ALA A 54 -7.09 8.48 4.08
N LYS A 55 -6.53 9.67 4.16
CA LYS A 55 -6.68 10.69 3.12
C LYS A 55 -6.06 10.25 1.79
N LEU A 56 -4.93 9.54 1.85
CA LEU A 56 -4.24 9.04 0.66
C LEU A 56 -4.94 7.81 0.07
N THR A 57 -5.52 6.97 0.91
CA THR A 57 -6.16 5.73 0.47
C THR A 57 -7.65 5.89 0.14
N ALA A 58 -8.24 7.02 0.48
CA ALA A 58 -9.64 7.30 0.18
C ALA A 58 -9.91 7.18 -1.33
N GLY A 59 -10.89 6.36 -1.68
CA GLY A 59 -11.20 6.10 -3.09
C GLY A 59 -10.26 5.13 -3.80
N SER A 60 -9.20 4.67 -3.14
CA SER A 60 -8.31 3.66 -3.71
C SER A 60 -8.97 2.28 -3.69
N ASN A 61 -8.74 1.51 -4.74
CA ASN A 61 -9.22 0.12 -4.82
C ASN A 61 -8.12 -0.90 -4.54
N GLY A 62 -6.91 -0.45 -4.19
CA GLY A 62 -5.77 -1.33 -3.94
C GLY A 62 -5.07 -1.83 -5.18
N LYS A 63 -5.51 -1.44 -6.37
CA LYS A 63 -4.88 -1.81 -7.62
C LYS A 63 -3.90 -0.74 -8.07
N LEU A 64 -2.78 -1.16 -8.65
CA LEU A 64 -1.82 -0.23 -9.23
C LEU A 64 -2.44 0.48 -10.44
N ASP A 65 -2.38 1.81 -10.43
CA ASP A 65 -2.75 2.62 -11.59
C ASP A 65 -1.52 2.77 -12.50
N PRO A 66 -1.58 2.26 -13.75
CA PRO A 66 -0.46 2.37 -14.68
C PRO A 66 -0.02 3.82 -14.95
N ALA A 67 -0.95 4.77 -14.93
CA ALA A 67 -0.61 6.18 -15.13
C ALA A 67 0.23 6.72 -13.98
N ASP A 68 -0.10 6.36 -12.74
CA ASP A 68 0.68 6.75 -11.57
C ASP A 68 2.06 6.10 -11.57
N TYR A 69 2.13 4.82 -11.93
CA TYR A 69 3.40 4.12 -12.08
C TYR A 69 4.30 4.81 -13.11
N ASN A 70 3.75 5.11 -14.29
CA ASN A 70 4.50 5.76 -15.35
C ASN A 70 4.97 7.16 -14.95
N ARG A 71 4.17 7.89 -14.19
CA ARG A 71 4.55 9.20 -13.66
C ARG A 71 5.73 9.09 -12.71
N THR A 72 5.72 8.07 -11.84
CA THR A 72 6.83 7.79 -10.93
C THR A 72 8.10 7.46 -11.71
N VAL A 73 8.01 6.62 -12.73
CA VAL A 73 9.14 6.28 -13.61
C VAL A 73 9.71 7.53 -14.25
N SER A 74 8.84 8.39 -14.81
CA SER A 74 9.28 9.64 -15.45
C SER A 74 10.01 10.56 -14.49
N THR A 75 9.52 10.66 -13.26
CA THR A 75 10.15 11.46 -12.20
C THR A 75 11.54 10.94 -11.87
N LEU A 76 11.70 9.61 -11.74
CA LEU A 76 12.99 9.00 -11.43
C LEU A 76 13.99 9.13 -12.59
N LEU A 77 13.53 9.01 -13.85
CA LEU A 77 14.38 9.18 -15.02
C LEU A 77 14.87 10.61 -15.14
N ALA A 78 14.06 11.59 -14.74
CA ALA A 78 14.40 13.02 -14.78
C ALA A 78 15.21 13.48 -13.55
N GLY A 79 15.70 12.59 -12.72
CA GLY A 79 16.26 12.83 -11.39
C GLY A 79 17.58 13.60 -11.32
N GLY A 80 17.83 14.55 -12.19
CA GLY A 80 19.00 15.42 -12.13
C GLY A 80 20.25 14.80 -12.74
N SER A 81 21.41 15.15 -12.18
CA SER A 81 22.70 14.72 -12.70
C SER A 81 23.07 13.27 -12.39
N ASP A 82 22.37 12.66 -11.43
CA ASP A 82 22.66 11.29 -10.99
C ASP A 82 21.33 10.54 -10.72
N PRO A 83 20.57 10.21 -11.77
CA PRO A 83 19.27 9.55 -11.60
C PRO A 83 19.44 8.11 -11.08
N VAL A 84 18.49 7.70 -10.23
CA VAL A 84 18.50 6.34 -9.63
C VAL A 84 18.30 5.26 -10.68
N ILE A 85 17.59 5.58 -11.76
CA ILE A 85 17.40 4.69 -12.90
C ILE A 85 17.82 5.40 -14.18
N SER A 86 18.39 4.66 -15.12
CA SER A 86 18.87 5.21 -16.39
C SER A 86 18.01 4.83 -17.59
N LYS A 87 17.06 3.91 -17.39
CA LYS A 87 16.14 3.45 -18.43
C LYS A 87 14.81 3.02 -17.77
N PRO A 88 13.70 3.04 -18.52
CA PRO A 88 12.42 2.58 -18.00
C PRO A 88 12.48 1.11 -17.58
N PRO A 89 11.91 0.75 -16.42
CA PRO A 89 11.79 -0.66 -16.05
C PRO A 89 10.81 -1.39 -16.98
N ASN A 90 11.02 -2.70 -17.11
CA ASN A 90 10.18 -3.54 -17.94
C ASN A 90 9.77 -4.78 -17.15
N GLY A 91 8.49 -5.14 -17.19
CA GLY A 91 7.98 -6.32 -16.50
C GLY A 91 8.05 -6.25 -14.98
N ALA A 92 8.00 -5.04 -14.41
CA ALA A 92 8.18 -4.84 -12.97
C ALA A 92 6.89 -5.01 -12.16
N TRP A 93 5.73 -5.06 -12.80
CA TRP A 93 4.45 -5.19 -12.10
C TRP A 93 3.47 -6.04 -12.91
N THR A 94 2.43 -6.50 -12.23
CA THR A 94 1.33 -7.25 -12.84
C THR A 94 0.04 -6.97 -12.07
N HIS A 95 -1.10 -6.99 -12.76
CA HIS A 95 -2.43 -6.95 -12.16
C HIS A 95 -3.00 -8.34 -11.86
N GLU A 96 -2.25 -9.38 -12.15
CA GLU A 96 -2.74 -10.77 -12.09
C GLU A 96 -3.31 -11.13 -10.72
N ILE A 97 -2.63 -10.73 -9.66
CA ILE A 97 -3.05 -11.02 -8.29
C ILE A 97 -4.21 -10.10 -7.86
N THR A 98 -4.07 -8.80 -8.08
CA THR A 98 -5.09 -7.84 -7.64
C THR A 98 -6.40 -8.01 -8.40
N ASP A 99 -6.36 -8.33 -9.69
CA ASP A 99 -7.58 -8.59 -10.45
C ASP A 99 -8.35 -9.79 -9.90
N ALA A 100 -7.64 -10.84 -9.48
CA ALA A 100 -8.27 -12.01 -8.89
C ALA A 100 -8.73 -11.78 -7.44
N ALA A 101 -8.01 -10.95 -6.68
CA ALA A 101 -8.29 -10.74 -5.26
C ALA A 101 -9.38 -9.70 -5.00
N LEU A 102 -9.49 -8.67 -5.84
CA LEU A 102 -10.23 -7.45 -5.54
C LEU A 102 -11.45 -7.21 -6.45
N ASP A 103 -11.70 -8.09 -7.39
CA ASP A 103 -12.89 -8.00 -8.27
C ASP A 103 -14.07 -8.76 -7.71
#